data_9520441f8385964709b54c7e51c12eb4
#
_entry.id   9520441f8385964709b54c7e51c12eb4
#
_cell.length_a   1.000
_cell.length_b   1.000
_cell.length_c   1.000
_cell.angle_alpha   90.00
_cell.angle_beta   90.00
_cell.angle_gamma   90.00
#
_symmetry.space_group_name_H-M   'P 1'
#
loop_
_entity.id
_entity.type
_entity.pdbx_description
1 polymer ?
#
loop_
_entity_poly.entity_id
_entity_poly.type
_entity_poly.pdbx_seq_one_letter_code
_entity_poly.pdbx_strand_id
1 'polypeptide(L)'
;LPTVEEAMVFRQLNINIISCTPPFIQEAGRAAIDNKENQKIVQATVKQFENRRNMVVEGLNQIEGIHCNKPDGAFYVFPNISMVCEALGVLAAYEQLSGEKKQRTSPSTLFQMFALYHHGVATLDRRSFGNIGSEGKHYLRLSTATDMKSLKEGIRRIEMASKDVEGFHIYINTGKYLF
;
A
#
# COMPACT_ATOMS: atom_id res chain seq x y z
N LEU A 1 -24.17 3.04 -0.03
CA LEU A 1 -24.95 2.07 0.77
C LEU A 1 -26.01 1.45 -0.13
N PRO A 2 -26.26 0.13 -0.02
CA PRO A 2 -27.14 -0.57 -0.95
C PRO A 2 -28.62 -0.22 -0.78
N THR A 3 -29.07 0.22 0.41
CA THR A 3 -30.47 0.56 0.66
C THR A 3 -30.64 1.94 1.33
N VAL A 4 -31.85 2.48 1.21
CA VAL A 4 -32.23 3.77 1.86
C VAL A 4 -32.26 3.60 3.38
N GLU A 5 -32.76 2.46 3.88
CA GLU A 5 -32.83 2.14 5.30
C GLU A 5 -31.46 2.13 5.94
N GLU A 6 -30.47 1.46 5.33
CA GLU A 6 -29.07 1.48 5.78
C GLU A 6 -28.50 2.91 5.77
N ALA A 7 -28.77 3.68 4.72
CA ALA A 7 -28.33 5.07 4.65
C ALA A 7 -28.91 5.93 5.79
N MET A 8 -30.16 5.69 6.18
CA MET A 8 -30.78 6.39 7.31
C MET A 8 -30.15 6.02 8.65
N VAL A 9 -29.84 4.74 8.88
CA VAL A 9 -29.15 4.29 10.09
C VAL A 9 -27.76 4.93 10.18
N PHE A 10 -26.98 4.90 9.10
CA PHE A 10 -25.65 5.54 9.07
C PHE A 10 -25.72 7.05 9.28
N ARG A 11 -26.74 7.72 8.71
CA ARG A 11 -26.99 9.14 8.97
C ARG A 11 -27.21 9.43 10.45
N GLN A 12 -28.04 8.65 11.13
CA GLN A 12 -28.32 8.83 12.56
C GLN A 12 -27.07 8.56 13.41
N LEU A 13 -26.30 7.51 13.10
CA LEU A 13 -25.03 7.23 13.76
C LEU A 13 -24.06 8.40 13.59
N ASN A 14 -23.93 8.93 12.37
CA ASN A 14 -23.03 10.03 12.07
C ASN A 14 -23.38 11.31 12.84
N ILE A 15 -24.69 11.62 12.98
CA ILE A 15 -25.17 12.77 13.78
C ILE A 15 -24.73 12.63 15.24
N ASN A 16 -24.78 11.42 15.83
CA ASN A 16 -24.44 11.18 17.21
C ASN A 16 -22.91 11.10 17.46
N ILE A 17 -22.13 10.63 16.48
CA ILE A 17 -20.69 10.45 16.64
C ILE A 17 -19.92 11.71 16.26
N ILE A 18 -20.26 12.35 15.14
CA ILE A 18 -19.51 13.47 14.56
C ILE A 18 -20.26 14.80 14.74
N SER A 19 -21.59 14.74 14.86
CA SER A 19 -22.50 15.90 14.88
C SER A 19 -22.50 16.64 13.54
N CYS A 20 -21.72 17.72 13.40
CA CYS A 20 -21.56 18.43 12.14
C CYS A 20 -20.14 18.98 11.99
N THR A 21 -19.72 19.17 10.77
CA THR A 21 -18.47 19.91 10.48
C THR A 21 -18.62 21.35 10.96
N PRO A 22 -17.65 21.91 11.69
CA PRO A 22 -17.72 23.30 12.14
C PRO A 22 -17.97 24.28 10.99
N PRO A 23 -18.80 25.33 11.18
CA PRO A 23 -19.20 26.24 10.09
C PRO A 23 -18.02 26.89 9.37
N PHE A 24 -16.93 27.24 10.07
CA PHE A 24 -15.75 27.81 9.45
C PHE A 24 -15.01 26.83 8.54
N ILE A 25 -15.03 25.52 8.83
CA ILE A 25 -14.49 24.48 7.93
C ILE A 25 -15.38 24.31 6.71
N GLN A 26 -16.71 24.37 6.87
CA GLN A 26 -17.63 24.32 5.73
C GLN A 26 -17.41 25.53 4.78
N GLU A 27 -17.24 26.72 5.33
CA GLU A 27 -16.96 27.92 4.55
C GLU A 27 -15.58 27.86 3.85
N ALA A 28 -14.56 27.34 4.53
CA ALA A 28 -13.26 27.08 3.91
C ALA A 28 -13.38 26.09 2.74
N GLY A 29 -14.16 25.01 2.93
CA GLY A 29 -14.45 24.04 1.87
C GLY A 29 -15.17 24.66 0.68
N ARG A 30 -16.19 25.48 0.93
CA ARG A 30 -16.92 26.23 -0.10
C ARG A 30 -15.98 27.15 -0.87
N ALA A 31 -15.18 27.95 -0.18
CA ALA A 31 -14.21 28.85 -0.80
C ALA A 31 -13.17 28.10 -1.65
N ALA A 32 -12.73 26.93 -1.20
CA ALA A 32 -11.80 26.07 -1.94
C ALA A 32 -12.42 25.52 -3.23
N ILE A 33 -13.72 25.13 -3.21
CA ILE A 33 -14.43 24.61 -4.38
C ILE A 33 -14.73 25.71 -5.39
N ASP A 34 -15.22 26.86 -4.91
CA ASP A 34 -15.69 27.98 -5.75
C ASP A 34 -14.54 28.77 -6.40
N ASN A 35 -13.34 28.68 -5.85
CA ASN A 35 -12.20 29.46 -6.35
C ASN A 35 -11.61 28.87 -7.64
N LYS A 36 -11.78 29.59 -8.76
CA LYS A 36 -11.27 29.16 -10.07
C LYS A 36 -9.75 29.00 -10.14
N GLU A 37 -8.99 29.71 -9.32
CA GLU A 37 -7.52 29.55 -9.26
C GLU A 37 -7.10 28.20 -8.69
N ASN A 38 -7.94 27.57 -7.88
CA ASN A 38 -7.67 26.23 -7.35
C ASN A 38 -7.57 25.17 -8.45
N GLN A 39 -8.24 25.35 -9.59
CA GLN A 39 -8.11 24.43 -10.72
C GLN A 39 -6.67 24.34 -11.21
N LYS A 40 -5.93 25.45 -11.24
CA LYS A 40 -4.51 25.46 -11.64
C LYS A 40 -3.65 24.67 -10.63
N ILE A 41 -3.92 24.86 -9.33
CA ILE A 41 -3.23 24.14 -8.25
C ILE A 41 -3.49 22.65 -8.36
N VAL A 42 -4.75 22.26 -8.54
CA VAL A 42 -5.15 20.85 -8.69
C VAL A 42 -4.48 20.23 -9.91
N GLN A 43 -4.51 20.90 -11.07
CA GLN A 43 -3.87 20.40 -12.29
C GLN A 43 -2.35 20.21 -12.12
N ALA A 44 -1.66 21.17 -11.48
CA ALA A 44 -0.24 21.05 -11.18
C ALA A 44 0.05 19.88 -10.23
N THR A 45 -0.80 19.68 -9.20
CA THR A 45 -0.68 18.58 -8.26
C THR A 45 -0.93 17.23 -8.96
N VAL A 46 -1.98 17.12 -9.77
CA VAL A 46 -2.27 15.91 -10.55
C VAL A 46 -1.09 15.55 -11.44
N LYS A 47 -0.49 16.52 -12.12
CA LYS A 47 0.68 16.27 -12.97
C LYS A 47 1.89 15.77 -12.19
N GLN A 48 2.12 16.30 -11.00
CA GLN A 48 3.18 15.79 -10.12
C GLN A 48 2.92 14.32 -9.70
N PHE A 49 1.70 14.00 -9.29
CA PHE A 49 1.33 12.64 -8.93
C PHE A 49 1.40 11.67 -10.11
N GLU A 50 1.01 12.12 -11.29
CA GLU A 50 1.14 11.34 -12.53
C GLU A 50 2.61 10.99 -12.81
N ASN A 51 3.52 11.97 -12.71
CA ASN A 51 4.95 11.75 -12.91
C ASN A 51 5.53 10.78 -11.88
N ARG A 52 5.16 10.93 -10.59
CA ARG A 52 5.58 10.03 -9.51
C ARG A 52 5.06 8.62 -9.75
N ARG A 53 3.78 8.47 -10.06
CA ARG A 53 3.16 7.18 -10.39
C ARG A 53 3.89 6.48 -11.53
N ASN A 54 4.11 7.19 -12.64
CA ASN A 54 4.75 6.62 -13.82
C ASN A 54 6.16 6.11 -13.47
N MET A 55 6.96 6.95 -12.81
CA MET A 55 8.32 6.57 -12.38
C MET A 55 8.30 5.35 -11.44
N VAL A 56 7.37 5.29 -10.47
CA VAL A 56 7.28 4.15 -9.55
C VAL A 56 6.87 2.88 -10.27
N VAL A 57 5.87 2.94 -11.15
CA VAL A 57 5.42 1.77 -11.93
C VAL A 57 6.52 1.27 -12.85
N GLU A 58 7.21 2.16 -13.56
CA GLU A 58 8.33 1.81 -14.43
C GLU A 58 9.48 1.17 -13.62
N GLY A 59 9.87 1.79 -12.51
CA GLY A 59 10.94 1.27 -11.65
C GLY A 59 10.60 -0.07 -11.03
N LEU A 60 9.38 -0.29 -10.57
CA LEU A 60 8.96 -1.58 -10.01
C LEU A 60 8.93 -2.68 -11.08
N ASN A 61 8.49 -2.37 -12.30
CA ASN A 61 8.45 -3.34 -13.40
C ASN A 61 9.84 -3.70 -13.97
N GLN A 62 10.90 -2.97 -13.59
CA GLN A 62 12.28 -3.34 -13.90
C GLN A 62 12.86 -4.35 -12.91
N ILE A 63 12.20 -4.56 -11.76
CA ILE A 63 12.63 -5.54 -10.75
C ILE A 63 12.09 -6.92 -11.15
N GLU A 64 12.99 -7.88 -11.32
CA GLU A 64 12.63 -9.26 -11.63
C GLU A 64 11.66 -9.84 -10.57
N GLY A 65 10.59 -10.45 -11.04
CA GLY A 65 9.56 -11.05 -10.18
C GLY A 65 8.52 -10.07 -9.64
N ILE A 66 8.59 -8.78 -9.98
CA ILE A 66 7.57 -7.78 -9.64
C ILE A 66 6.79 -7.37 -10.88
N HIS A 67 5.47 -7.35 -10.76
CA HIS A 67 4.57 -6.82 -11.79
C HIS A 67 3.60 -5.80 -11.20
N CYS A 68 3.64 -4.58 -11.71
CA CYS A 68 2.82 -3.47 -11.27
C CYS A 68 1.99 -2.90 -12.42
N ASN A 69 0.66 -3.06 -12.34
CA ASN A 69 -0.24 -2.39 -13.26
C ASN A 69 -0.24 -0.87 -12.98
N LYS A 70 -0.31 -0.09 -14.05
CA LYS A 70 -0.43 1.37 -13.95
C LYS A 70 -1.87 1.72 -13.56
N PRO A 71 -2.12 2.31 -12.37
CA PRO A 71 -3.45 2.77 -12.00
C PRO A 71 -3.82 4.06 -12.74
N ASP A 72 -5.10 4.24 -13.06
CA ASP A 72 -5.59 5.46 -13.72
C ASP A 72 -5.67 6.66 -12.76
N GLY A 73 -5.78 6.42 -11.47
CA GLY A 73 -5.89 7.45 -10.45
C GLY A 73 -5.31 7.04 -9.11
N ALA A 74 -5.60 7.83 -8.08
CA ALA A 74 -5.06 7.73 -6.73
C ALA A 74 -3.52 7.91 -6.66
N PHE A 75 -3.00 7.85 -5.43
CA PHE A 75 -1.57 7.94 -5.15
C PHE A 75 -1.02 6.62 -4.57
N TYR A 76 -1.63 5.51 -4.96
CA TYR A 76 -1.20 4.18 -4.58
C TYR A 76 -0.90 3.34 -5.81
N VAL A 77 0.11 2.47 -5.69
CA VAL A 77 0.37 1.38 -6.63
C VAL A 77 0.29 0.05 -5.88
N PHE A 78 -0.05 -1.03 -6.61
CA PHE A 78 -0.33 -2.34 -6.01
C PHE A 78 0.40 -3.45 -6.76
N PRO A 79 1.76 -3.53 -6.65
CA PRO A 79 2.56 -4.52 -7.33
C PRO A 79 2.29 -5.94 -6.82
N ASN A 80 2.23 -6.88 -7.76
CA ASN A 80 2.30 -8.30 -7.51
C ASN A 80 3.76 -8.69 -7.25
N ILE A 81 4.00 -9.35 -6.11
CA ILE A 81 5.32 -9.82 -5.66
C ILE A 81 5.38 -11.34 -5.50
N SER A 82 4.46 -12.07 -6.12
CA SER A 82 4.34 -13.54 -5.92
C SER A 82 5.63 -14.26 -6.30
N MET A 83 6.24 -13.90 -7.43
CA MET A 83 7.51 -14.50 -7.86
C MET A 83 8.68 -14.15 -6.93
N VAL A 84 8.71 -12.94 -6.36
CA VAL A 84 9.69 -12.56 -5.34
C VAL A 84 9.50 -13.41 -4.08
N CYS A 85 8.26 -13.60 -3.62
CA CYS A 85 7.97 -14.46 -2.47
C CYS A 85 8.41 -15.92 -2.70
N GLU A 86 8.29 -16.41 -3.92
CA GLU A 86 8.77 -17.74 -4.29
C GLU A 86 10.30 -17.79 -4.30
N ALA A 87 10.95 -16.88 -5.00
CA ALA A 87 12.41 -16.84 -5.16
C ALA A 87 13.18 -16.67 -3.84
N LEU A 88 12.64 -15.88 -2.90
CA LEU A 88 13.22 -15.69 -1.56
C LEU A 88 12.92 -16.83 -0.59
N GLY A 89 12.09 -17.81 -0.96
CA GLY A 89 11.67 -18.87 -0.03
C GLY A 89 10.60 -18.42 0.99
N VAL A 90 9.95 -17.27 0.78
CA VAL A 90 8.89 -16.75 1.67
C VAL A 90 7.72 -17.72 1.79
N LEU A 91 7.34 -18.39 0.68
CA LEU A 91 6.24 -19.35 0.67
C LEU A 91 6.59 -20.57 1.53
N ALA A 92 7.80 -21.10 1.38
CA ALA A 92 8.28 -22.23 2.18
C ALA A 92 8.35 -21.89 3.67
N ALA A 93 8.84 -20.70 4.01
CA ALA A 93 8.88 -20.20 5.39
C ALA A 93 7.47 -20.06 5.97
N TYR A 94 6.52 -19.54 5.20
CA TYR A 94 5.11 -19.41 5.63
C TYR A 94 4.49 -20.79 5.89
N GLU A 95 4.73 -21.79 5.03
CA GLU A 95 4.20 -23.13 5.21
C GLU A 95 4.71 -23.85 6.48
N GLN A 96 5.89 -23.51 6.96
CA GLN A 96 6.46 -24.03 8.20
C GLN A 96 5.88 -23.38 9.48
N LEU A 97 5.12 -22.29 9.36
CA LEU A 97 4.51 -21.65 10.52
C LEU A 97 3.37 -22.52 11.11
N SER A 98 3.20 -22.43 12.43
CA SER A 98 2.05 -23.03 13.12
C SER A 98 0.73 -22.41 12.63
N GLY A 99 -0.38 -23.13 12.76
CA GLY A 99 -1.69 -22.66 12.34
C GLY A 99 -2.08 -21.32 12.99
N GLU A 100 -1.77 -21.11 14.26
CA GLU A 100 -2.01 -19.86 14.97
C GLU A 100 -1.22 -18.69 14.33
N LYS A 101 0.05 -18.91 14.01
CA LYS A 101 0.88 -17.91 13.34
C LYS A 101 0.38 -17.60 11.92
N LYS A 102 -0.02 -18.62 11.15
CA LYS A 102 -0.61 -18.44 9.81
C LYS A 102 -1.87 -17.57 9.82
N GLN A 103 -2.69 -17.64 10.89
CA GLN A 103 -3.86 -16.76 11.03
C GLN A 103 -3.50 -15.29 11.20
N ARG A 104 -2.31 -14.97 11.69
CA ARG A 104 -1.85 -13.61 11.99
C ARG A 104 -0.97 -13.00 10.91
N THR A 105 -0.51 -13.77 9.93
CA THR A 105 0.41 -13.32 8.89
C THR A 105 0.04 -13.87 7.50
N SER A 106 0.75 -13.47 6.49
CA SER A 106 0.65 -13.97 5.11
C SER A 106 2.03 -13.90 4.45
N PRO A 107 2.26 -14.54 3.30
CA PRO A 107 3.51 -14.38 2.58
C PRO A 107 3.84 -12.92 2.26
N SER A 108 2.86 -12.10 1.85
CA SER A 108 3.08 -10.68 1.62
C SER A 108 3.42 -9.91 2.90
N THR A 109 2.85 -10.29 4.05
CA THR A 109 3.20 -9.71 5.36
C THR A 109 4.64 -10.06 5.74
N LEU A 110 5.07 -11.31 5.55
CA LEU A 110 6.45 -11.72 5.84
C LEU A 110 7.47 -10.91 5.03
N PHE A 111 7.22 -10.76 3.72
CA PHE A 111 8.09 -9.94 2.87
C PHE A 111 8.04 -8.45 3.25
N GLN A 112 6.84 -7.90 3.51
CA GLN A 112 6.67 -6.52 3.98
C GLN A 112 7.51 -6.23 5.22
N MET A 113 7.43 -7.11 6.20
CA MET A 113 8.14 -6.93 7.48
C MET A 113 9.65 -7.08 7.31
N PHE A 114 10.10 -8.00 6.46
CA PHE A 114 11.50 -8.12 6.08
C PHE A 114 12.01 -6.84 5.39
N ALA A 115 11.27 -6.34 4.40
CA ALA A 115 11.60 -5.10 3.71
C ALA A 115 11.67 -3.89 4.68
N LEU A 116 10.78 -3.84 5.67
CA LEU A 116 10.77 -2.78 6.68
C LEU A 116 12.00 -2.87 7.61
N TYR A 117 12.19 -4.03 8.24
CA TYR A 117 13.20 -4.14 9.30
C TYR A 117 14.62 -4.33 8.79
N HIS A 118 14.80 -4.95 7.63
CA HIS A 118 16.12 -5.25 7.08
C HIS A 118 16.57 -4.23 6.03
N HIS A 119 15.64 -3.69 5.25
CA HIS A 119 15.95 -2.75 4.18
C HIS A 119 15.39 -1.34 4.39
N GLY A 120 14.61 -1.10 5.48
CA GLY A 120 14.12 0.22 5.85
C GLY A 120 13.12 0.81 4.86
N VAL A 121 12.28 0.00 4.23
CA VAL A 121 11.20 0.45 3.34
C VAL A 121 9.84 0.02 3.86
N ALA A 122 8.98 1.00 4.13
CA ALA A 122 7.63 0.79 4.63
C ALA A 122 6.63 0.62 3.48
N THR A 123 5.88 -0.47 3.51
CA THR A 123 4.79 -0.78 2.58
C THR A 123 3.59 -1.32 3.36
N LEU A 124 2.47 -1.59 2.70
CA LEU A 124 1.37 -2.34 3.31
C LEU A 124 1.13 -3.64 2.54
N ASP A 125 0.81 -4.69 3.27
CA ASP A 125 0.53 -6.00 2.70
C ASP A 125 -0.89 -6.08 2.11
N ARG A 126 -1.12 -7.11 1.28
CA ARG A 126 -2.43 -7.40 0.69
C ARG A 126 -3.48 -7.74 1.74
N ARG A 127 -3.09 -8.44 2.80
CA ARG A 127 -4.00 -8.88 3.86
C ARG A 127 -4.78 -7.75 4.50
N SER A 128 -4.17 -6.56 4.62
CA SER A 128 -4.82 -5.35 5.15
C SER A 128 -6.04 -4.89 4.33
N PHE A 129 -6.23 -5.42 3.11
CA PHE A 129 -7.30 -5.05 2.17
C PHE A 129 -8.27 -6.20 1.84
N GLY A 130 -8.25 -7.27 2.63
CA GLY A 130 -9.09 -8.47 2.43
C GLY A 130 -8.52 -9.44 1.40
N ASN A 131 -9.23 -10.52 1.12
CA ASN A 131 -8.73 -11.64 0.31
C ASN A 131 -9.39 -11.77 -1.07
N ILE A 132 -10.43 -11.01 -1.37
CA ILE A 132 -11.17 -11.12 -2.62
C ILE A 132 -10.26 -10.82 -3.82
N GLY A 133 -10.20 -11.73 -4.77
CA GLY A 133 -9.44 -11.59 -6.01
C GLY A 133 -7.93 -11.71 -5.87
N SER A 134 -7.44 -12.28 -4.75
CA SER A 134 -6.00 -12.45 -4.52
C SER A 134 -5.57 -13.89 -4.27
N GLU A 135 -6.43 -14.86 -4.56
CA GLU A 135 -6.18 -16.28 -4.30
C GLU A 135 -4.85 -16.71 -4.94
N GLY A 136 -3.92 -17.18 -4.12
CA GLY A 136 -2.59 -17.62 -4.55
C GLY A 136 -1.66 -16.52 -5.07
N LYS A 137 -2.02 -15.24 -4.92
CA LYS A 137 -1.19 -14.09 -5.34
C LYS A 137 -0.86 -13.18 -4.17
N HIS A 138 0.33 -12.60 -4.20
CA HIS A 138 0.87 -11.77 -3.14
C HIS A 138 1.13 -10.35 -3.66
N TYR A 139 0.61 -9.37 -2.93
CA TYR A 139 0.70 -7.96 -3.33
C TYR A 139 1.17 -7.09 -2.17
N LEU A 140 1.80 -5.97 -2.53
CA LEU A 140 2.05 -4.86 -1.62
C LEU A 140 1.28 -3.63 -2.08
N ARG A 141 0.97 -2.73 -1.15
CA ARG A 141 0.54 -1.37 -1.47
C ARG A 141 1.65 -0.39 -1.15
N LEU A 142 2.02 0.43 -2.12
CA LEU A 142 2.95 1.54 -1.96
C LEU A 142 2.22 2.86 -2.19
N SER A 143 2.63 3.90 -1.42
CA SER A 143 2.17 5.27 -1.64
C SER A 143 3.18 6.02 -2.50
N THR A 144 2.70 6.81 -3.47
CA THR A 144 3.50 7.74 -4.27
C THR A 144 3.46 9.16 -3.71
N ALA A 145 2.88 9.37 -2.52
CA ALA A 145 2.66 10.68 -1.91
C ALA A 145 3.88 11.19 -1.13
N THR A 146 5.07 11.09 -1.73
CA THR A 146 6.31 11.67 -1.20
C THR A 146 7.17 12.24 -2.34
N ASP A 147 8.34 12.77 -2.06
CA ASP A 147 9.24 13.34 -3.06
C ASP A 147 9.89 12.27 -3.96
N MET A 148 10.34 12.69 -5.14
CA MET A 148 10.94 11.79 -6.15
C MET A 148 12.21 11.09 -5.68
N LYS A 149 13.01 11.71 -4.80
CA LYS A 149 14.24 11.13 -4.29
C LYS A 149 13.93 9.97 -3.35
N SER A 150 12.98 10.18 -2.44
CA SER A 150 12.50 9.14 -1.51
C SER A 150 11.85 7.97 -2.24
N LEU A 151 11.07 8.23 -3.31
CA LEU A 151 10.47 7.19 -4.12
C LEU A 151 11.52 6.34 -4.85
N LYS A 152 12.51 6.95 -5.47
CA LYS A 152 13.63 6.24 -6.12
C LYS A 152 14.40 5.37 -5.13
N GLU A 153 14.69 5.91 -3.96
CA GLU A 153 15.38 5.16 -2.91
C GLU A 153 14.52 4.00 -2.39
N GLY A 154 13.21 4.21 -2.22
CA GLY A 154 12.29 3.13 -1.86
C GLY A 154 12.28 1.98 -2.86
N ILE A 155 12.23 2.29 -4.17
CA ILE A 155 12.31 1.27 -5.24
C ILE A 155 13.64 0.51 -5.18
N ARG A 156 14.76 1.22 -5.03
CA ARG A 156 16.09 0.61 -4.91
C ARG A 156 16.15 -0.36 -3.71
N ARG A 157 15.58 0.02 -2.58
CA ARG A 157 15.52 -0.86 -1.39
C ARG A 157 14.60 -2.06 -1.58
N ILE A 158 13.47 -1.91 -2.29
CA ILE A 158 12.61 -3.03 -2.66
C ILE A 158 13.37 -3.99 -3.58
N GLU A 159 14.13 -3.48 -4.54
CA GLU A 159 14.97 -4.30 -5.41
C GLU A 159 16.03 -5.06 -4.60
N MET A 160 16.72 -4.42 -3.67
CA MET A 160 17.66 -5.10 -2.78
C MET A 160 16.96 -6.19 -1.96
N ALA A 161 15.81 -5.88 -1.36
CA ALA A 161 15.04 -6.83 -0.58
C ALA A 161 14.57 -8.03 -1.43
N SER A 162 14.20 -7.81 -2.69
CA SER A 162 13.74 -8.88 -3.58
C SER A 162 14.82 -9.89 -3.99
N LYS A 163 16.11 -9.55 -3.79
CA LYS A 163 17.25 -10.38 -4.13
C LYS A 163 18.00 -10.95 -2.93
N ASP A 164 17.66 -10.51 -1.71
CA ASP A 164 18.39 -10.82 -0.48
C ASP A 164 17.87 -12.10 0.19
N VAL A 165 18.16 -13.24 -0.42
CA VAL A 165 17.74 -14.57 0.08
C VAL A 165 18.38 -14.85 1.44
N GLU A 166 19.68 -14.57 1.62
CA GLU A 166 20.39 -14.82 2.87
C GLU A 166 19.85 -13.95 4.00
N GLY A 167 19.67 -12.65 3.75
CA GLY A 167 19.06 -11.74 4.72
C GLY A 167 17.64 -12.14 5.11
N PHE A 168 16.85 -12.64 4.18
CA PHE A 168 15.52 -13.16 4.50
C PHE A 168 15.57 -14.38 5.40
N HIS A 169 16.46 -15.34 5.13
CA HIS A 169 16.65 -16.52 5.99
C HIS A 169 17.12 -16.15 7.41
N ILE A 170 18.03 -15.21 7.53
CA ILE A 170 18.47 -14.69 8.84
C ILE A 170 17.28 -14.04 9.55
N TYR A 171 16.52 -13.18 8.85
CA TYR A 171 15.37 -12.47 9.40
C TYR A 171 14.29 -13.42 9.94
N ILE A 172 13.90 -14.44 9.17
CA ILE A 172 12.89 -15.43 9.58
C ILE A 172 13.29 -16.15 10.88
N ASN A 173 14.57 -16.48 11.03
CA ASN A 173 15.09 -17.15 12.22
C ASN A 173 15.07 -16.26 13.48
N THR A 174 14.95 -14.93 13.34
CA THR A 174 14.83 -14.03 14.50
C THR A 174 13.48 -14.12 15.20
N GLY A 175 12.45 -14.64 14.54
CA GLY A 175 11.06 -14.69 15.05
C GLY A 175 10.38 -13.32 15.18
N LYS A 176 11.00 -12.21 14.76
CA LYS A 176 10.50 -10.82 14.89
C LYS A 176 9.46 -10.41 13.83
N TYR A 177 8.89 -11.34 13.11
CA TYR A 177 7.94 -11.10 12.01
C TYR A 177 6.47 -11.27 12.41
N LEU A 178 6.21 -11.48 13.69
CA LEU A 178 4.87 -11.65 14.23
C LEU A 178 4.56 -10.51 15.22
N PHE A 179 3.38 -9.94 15.09
CA PHE A 179 2.77 -9.00 16.01
C PHE A 179 1.63 -9.62 16.79
#